data_e144188cfc88ba37ac2ff1a74d649a6f
#
_entry.id   e144188cfc88ba37ac2ff1a74d649a6f
#
_cell.length_a   1.000
_cell.length_b   1.000
_cell.length_c   1.000
_cell.angle_alpha   90.00
_cell.angle_beta   90.00
_cell.angle_gamma   90.00
#
_symmetry.space_group_name_H-M   'P 1'
#
loop_
_entity.id
_entity.type
_entity.pdbx_description
1 polymer ?
#
loop_
_entity_poly.entity_id
_entity_poly.type
_entity_poly.pdbx_seq_one_letter_code
_entity_poly.pdbx_strand_id
1 'polypeptide(L)'
;MNSAPLISVVIPNWNGKHFLAECIDSLNEQTFRDFEIILVDNGSTDGSAEFAEERYGNFIRIIRNKKNLGFTGGNNVGIEAARGEYIVLLNNDTWAHPNWLDELVKATHLGPPVGMWASKVYSYYKRSQIEAVGELIYWDGLSRSRGQYEQERGQYEEMEEIFFPPGCGGMYRKVV
;
A
#
# COMPACT_ATOMS: atom_id res chain seq x y z
N MET A 1 -23.02 -16.07 0.35
CA MET A 1 -22.78 -14.63 0.24
C MET A 1 -21.31 -14.42 0.57
N ASN A 2 -20.50 -13.95 -0.37
CA ASN A 2 -19.11 -13.65 -0.03
C ASN A 2 -19.12 -12.48 0.95
N SER A 3 -18.61 -12.71 2.16
CA SER A 3 -18.36 -11.64 3.13
C SER A 3 -17.42 -10.60 2.50
N ALA A 4 -17.51 -9.36 2.91
CA ALA A 4 -16.50 -8.36 2.54
C ALA A 4 -15.14 -8.81 3.06
N PRO A 5 -14.03 -8.59 2.31
CA PRO A 5 -12.70 -8.93 2.80
C PRO A 5 -12.32 -8.04 3.99
N LEU A 6 -11.36 -8.47 4.81
CA LEU A 6 -10.86 -7.65 5.90
C LEU A 6 -10.06 -6.45 5.38
N ILE A 7 -9.23 -6.65 4.35
CA ILE A 7 -8.35 -5.62 3.77
C ILE A 7 -8.69 -5.38 2.30
N SER A 8 -8.68 -4.09 1.89
CA SER A 8 -8.60 -3.70 0.48
C SER A 8 -7.24 -3.05 0.23
N VAL A 9 -6.42 -3.68 -0.62
CA VAL A 9 -5.15 -3.12 -1.11
C VAL A 9 -5.43 -2.30 -2.35
N VAL A 10 -5.20 -0.99 -2.29
CA VAL A 10 -5.40 -0.03 -3.38
C VAL A 10 -4.06 0.29 -4.03
N ILE A 11 -3.97 0.09 -5.35
CA ILE A 11 -2.77 0.30 -6.14
C ILE A 11 -3.10 1.29 -7.27
N PRO A 12 -2.72 2.57 -7.16
CA PRO A 12 -2.80 3.49 -8.29
C PRO A 12 -1.69 3.18 -9.30
N ASN A 13 -2.05 3.13 -10.58
CA ASN A 13 -1.10 2.91 -11.67
C ASN A 13 -1.27 3.95 -12.78
N TRP A 14 -0.16 4.50 -13.25
CA TRP A 14 -0.12 5.34 -14.44
C TRP A 14 1.17 5.08 -15.22
N ASN A 15 1.03 4.46 -16.40
CA ASN A 15 2.13 4.09 -17.28
C ASN A 15 3.25 3.28 -16.57
N GLY A 16 2.84 2.39 -15.66
CA GLY A 16 3.74 1.59 -14.84
C GLY A 16 3.73 0.10 -15.16
N LYS A 17 3.39 -0.29 -16.39
CA LYS A 17 3.26 -1.70 -16.81
C LYS A 17 4.42 -2.59 -16.37
N HIS A 18 5.64 -2.07 -16.44
CA HIS A 18 6.86 -2.82 -16.14
C HIS A 18 7.05 -3.14 -14.66
N PHE A 19 6.34 -2.46 -13.75
CA PHE A 19 6.37 -2.74 -12.31
C PHE A 19 5.27 -3.70 -11.86
N LEU A 20 4.12 -3.73 -12.59
CA LEU A 20 2.91 -4.40 -12.12
C LEU A 20 3.10 -5.88 -11.82
N ALA A 21 3.95 -6.58 -12.59
CA ALA A 21 4.16 -8.00 -12.36
C ALA A 21 4.78 -8.27 -10.99
N GLU A 22 5.87 -7.60 -10.64
CA GLU A 22 6.55 -7.78 -9.35
C GLU A 22 5.64 -7.37 -8.19
N CYS A 23 4.92 -6.27 -8.33
CA CYS A 23 4.01 -5.77 -7.30
C CYS A 23 2.87 -6.76 -7.04
N ILE A 24 2.13 -7.17 -8.07
CA ILE A 24 0.95 -8.03 -7.92
C ILE A 24 1.34 -9.47 -7.55
N ASP A 25 2.42 -10.01 -8.12
CA ASP A 25 2.92 -11.34 -7.77
C ASP A 25 3.32 -11.39 -6.28
N SER A 26 3.93 -10.34 -5.72
CA SER A 26 4.25 -10.26 -4.29
C SER A 26 3.02 -10.24 -3.37
N LEU A 27 1.91 -9.69 -3.83
CA LEU A 27 0.63 -9.76 -3.13
C LEU A 27 -0.02 -11.14 -3.25
N ASN A 28 0.15 -11.82 -4.37
CA ASN A 28 -0.31 -13.19 -4.52
C ASN A 28 0.44 -14.17 -3.60
N GLU A 29 1.65 -13.84 -3.18
CA GLU A 29 2.47 -14.60 -2.25
C GLU A 29 2.20 -14.31 -0.76
N GLN A 30 1.30 -13.36 -0.42
CA GLN A 30 0.99 -13.05 0.97
C GLN A 30 0.48 -14.28 1.73
N THR A 31 0.91 -14.42 3.00
CA THR A 31 0.41 -15.47 3.90
C THR A 31 -1.02 -15.20 4.37
N PHE A 32 -1.37 -13.95 4.60
CA PHE A 32 -2.73 -13.51 4.87
C PHE A 32 -3.58 -13.58 3.58
N ARG A 33 -4.84 -14.05 3.67
CA ARG A 33 -5.67 -14.32 2.46
C ARG A 33 -6.99 -13.56 2.42
N ASP A 34 -7.45 -12.97 3.51
CA ASP A 34 -8.73 -12.26 3.56
C ASP A 34 -8.57 -10.80 3.09
N PHE A 35 -8.19 -10.63 1.82
CA PHE A 35 -8.02 -9.32 1.20
C PHE A 35 -8.46 -9.31 -0.28
N GLU A 36 -8.74 -8.12 -0.77
CA GLU A 36 -8.91 -7.83 -2.21
C GLU A 36 -7.81 -6.89 -2.69
N ILE A 37 -7.52 -6.94 -3.99
CA ILE A 37 -6.65 -5.98 -4.67
C ILE A 37 -7.49 -5.14 -5.62
N ILE A 38 -7.35 -3.82 -5.53
CA ILE A 38 -7.97 -2.84 -6.41
C ILE A 38 -6.86 -2.09 -7.14
N LEU A 39 -6.65 -2.46 -8.41
CA LEU A 39 -5.76 -1.72 -9.30
C LEU A 39 -6.55 -0.58 -9.95
N VAL A 40 -6.13 0.65 -9.69
CA VAL A 40 -6.71 1.84 -10.32
C VAL A 40 -5.80 2.27 -11.46
N ASP A 41 -6.15 1.89 -12.67
CA ASP A 41 -5.47 2.39 -13.86
C ASP A 41 -5.88 3.83 -14.11
N ASN A 42 -4.95 4.74 -13.91
CA ASN A 42 -5.19 6.18 -13.90
C ASN A 42 -5.05 6.82 -15.30
N GLY A 43 -5.63 6.16 -16.31
CA GLY A 43 -5.59 6.61 -17.69
C GLY A 43 -4.25 6.32 -18.37
N SER A 44 -3.70 5.13 -18.17
CA SER A 44 -2.45 4.70 -18.81
C SER A 44 -2.61 4.51 -20.33
N THR A 45 -1.51 4.67 -21.05
CA THR A 45 -1.41 4.49 -22.50
C THR A 45 -0.36 3.45 -22.90
N ASP A 46 0.29 2.81 -21.92
CA ASP A 46 1.36 1.83 -22.11
C ASP A 46 0.88 0.36 -22.16
N GLY A 47 -0.44 0.14 -22.11
CA GLY A 47 -1.04 -1.19 -22.06
C GLY A 47 -1.00 -1.85 -20.67
N SER A 48 -0.86 -1.05 -19.61
CA SER A 48 -0.88 -1.52 -18.21
C SER A 48 -2.17 -2.24 -17.84
N ALA A 49 -3.31 -1.64 -18.21
CA ALA A 49 -4.63 -2.16 -17.82
C ALA A 49 -4.94 -3.49 -18.54
N GLU A 50 -4.60 -3.60 -19.83
CA GLU A 50 -4.76 -4.82 -20.61
C GLU A 50 -3.87 -5.94 -20.09
N PHE A 51 -2.61 -5.63 -19.79
CA PHE A 51 -1.66 -6.57 -19.18
C PHE A 51 -2.17 -7.09 -17.82
N ALA A 52 -2.66 -6.20 -16.97
CA ALA A 52 -3.17 -6.58 -15.66
C ALA A 52 -4.44 -7.44 -15.78
N GLU A 53 -5.34 -7.12 -16.70
CA GLU A 53 -6.58 -7.88 -16.95
C GLU A 53 -6.29 -9.27 -17.49
N GLU A 54 -5.38 -9.39 -18.46
CA GLU A 54 -5.01 -10.68 -19.07
C GLU A 54 -4.34 -11.61 -18.05
N ARG A 55 -3.43 -11.08 -17.22
CA ARG A 55 -2.63 -11.90 -16.31
C ARG A 55 -3.30 -12.12 -14.95
N TYR A 56 -4.05 -11.14 -14.44
CA TYR A 56 -4.53 -11.12 -13.06
C TYR A 56 -6.05 -10.90 -12.90
N GLY A 57 -6.81 -10.81 -14.00
CA GLY A 57 -8.23 -10.41 -13.97
C GLY A 57 -9.14 -11.26 -13.08
N ASN A 58 -8.75 -12.49 -12.77
CA ASN A 58 -9.47 -13.35 -11.82
C ASN A 58 -9.06 -13.11 -10.35
N PHE A 59 -7.98 -12.38 -10.09
CA PHE A 59 -7.41 -12.17 -8.77
C PHE A 59 -7.55 -10.73 -8.29
N ILE A 60 -7.58 -9.76 -9.22
CA ILE A 60 -7.65 -8.33 -8.91
C ILE A 60 -8.89 -7.69 -9.51
N ARG A 61 -9.34 -6.61 -8.89
CA ARG A 61 -10.37 -5.73 -9.45
C ARG A 61 -9.71 -4.53 -10.10
N ILE A 62 -9.99 -4.29 -11.40
CA ILE A 62 -9.41 -3.18 -12.15
C ILE A 62 -10.45 -2.07 -12.32
N ILE A 63 -10.06 -0.84 -12.00
CA ILE A 63 -10.85 0.37 -12.24
C ILE A 63 -10.07 1.22 -13.23
N ARG A 64 -10.71 1.59 -14.35
CA ARG A 64 -10.08 2.37 -15.43
C ARG A 64 -10.57 3.81 -15.40
N ASN A 65 -9.70 4.76 -15.08
CA ASN A 65 -9.99 6.18 -15.20
C ASN A 65 -9.80 6.64 -16.66
N LYS A 66 -10.63 7.57 -17.09
CA LYS A 66 -10.54 8.13 -18.46
C LYS A 66 -9.32 9.04 -18.66
N LYS A 67 -8.71 9.53 -17.59
CA LYS A 67 -7.55 10.43 -17.59
C LYS A 67 -6.78 10.28 -16.28
N ASN A 68 -5.54 10.75 -16.27
CA ASN A 68 -4.75 10.82 -15.03
C ASN A 68 -5.33 11.87 -14.08
N LEU A 69 -5.79 11.41 -12.91
CA LEU A 69 -6.33 12.23 -11.81
C LEU A 69 -5.24 12.62 -10.79
N GLY A 70 -3.98 12.31 -11.06
CA GLY A 70 -2.88 12.44 -10.12
C GLY A 70 -2.87 11.33 -9.07
N PHE A 71 -1.85 11.32 -8.22
CA PHE A 71 -1.66 10.29 -7.18
C PHE A 71 -2.84 10.23 -6.21
N THR A 72 -3.23 11.37 -5.64
CA THR A 72 -4.35 11.45 -4.69
C THR A 72 -5.68 11.06 -5.31
N GLY A 73 -5.94 11.55 -6.54
CA GLY A 73 -7.20 11.24 -7.25
C GLY A 73 -7.32 9.75 -7.57
N GLY A 74 -6.22 9.11 -8.02
CA GLY A 74 -6.18 7.67 -8.25
C GLY A 74 -6.44 6.86 -6.99
N ASN A 75 -5.79 7.21 -5.88
CA ASN A 75 -6.02 6.56 -4.59
C ASN A 75 -7.47 6.72 -4.12
N ASN A 76 -8.04 7.93 -4.21
CA ASN A 76 -9.43 8.18 -3.77
C ASN A 76 -10.44 7.31 -4.53
N VAL A 77 -10.27 7.11 -5.83
CA VAL A 77 -11.12 6.20 -6.62
C VAL A 77 -11.05 4.77 -6.07
N GLY A 78 -9.87 4.29 -5.71
CA GLY A 78 -9.69 2.98 -5.10
C GLY A 78 -10.29 2.88 -3.70
N ILE A 79 -10.08 3.91 -2.88
CA ILE A 79 -10.63 4.01 -1.51
C ILE A 79 -12.17 3.96 -1.52
N GLU A 80 -12.80 4.71 -2.42
CA GLU A 80 -14.26 4.70 -2.59
C GLU A 80 -14.78 3.32 -3.00
N ALA A 81 -14.03 2.60 -3.81
CA ALA A 81 -14.39 1.28 -4.30
C ALA A 81 -14.08 0.14 -3.31
N ALA A 82 -13.26 0.40 -2.28
CA ALA A 82 -12.83 -0.58 -1.29
C ALA A 82 -14.00 -1.11 -0.46
N ARG A 83 -14.00 -2.43 -0.19
CA ARG A 83 -15.01 -3.12 0.62
C ARG A 83 -14.49 -3.57 1.97
N GLY A 84 -13.17 -3.57 2.15
CA GLY A 84 -12.51 -3.99 3.38
C GLY A 84 -12.75 -3.04 4.56
N GLU A 85 -12.64 -3.57 5.77
CA GLU A 85 -12.63 -2.77 7.00
C GLU A 85 -11.35 -1.90 7.06
N TYR A 86 -10.26 -2.43 6.53
CA TYR A 86 -8.99 -1.70 6.42
C TYR A 86 -8.63 -1.46 4.97
N ILE A 87 -8.08 -0.28 4.71
CA ILE A 87 -7.57 0.10 3.39
C ILE A 87 -6.05 0.23 3.48
N VAL A 88 -5.35 -0.44 2.60
CA VAL A 88 -3.89 -0.32 2.46
C VAL A 88 -3.58 0.37 1.15
N LEU A 89 -2.77 1.42 1.19
CA LEU A 89 -2.27 2.11 0.01
C LEU A 89 -0.90 1.56 -0.37
N LEU A 90 -0.76 1.08 -1.59
CA LEU A 90 0.48 0.50 -2.09
C LEU A 90 0.81 1.07 -3.47
N ASN A 91 2.03 1.56 -3.67
CA ASN A 91 2.48 1.99 -4.98
C ASN A 91 2.73 0.78 -5.90
N ASN A 92 2.56 1.00 -7.21
CA ASN A 92 2.76 -0.05 -8.22
C ASN A 92 4.22 -0.48 -8.40
N ASP A 93 5.18 0.32 -7.94
CA ASP A 93 6.64 0.10 -8.00
C ASP A 93 7.22 -0.49 -6.71
N THR A 94 6.43 -1.30 -6.02
CA THR A 94 6.81 -1.92 -4.74
C THR A 94 6.76 -3.43 -4.80
N TRP A 95 7.51 -4.06 -3.88
CA TRP A 95 7.44 -5.47 -3.57
C TRP A 95 7.10 -5.65 -2.09
N ALA A 96 6.08 -6.43 -1.79
CA ALA A 96 5.62 -6.68 -0.43
C ALA A 96 6.20 -7.98 0.11
N HIS A 97 6.77 -7.95 1.33
CA HIS A 97 7.22 -9.15 2.01
C HIS A 97 6.05 -10.13 2.22
N PRO A 98 6.22 -11.46 2.10
CA PRO A 98 5.13 -12.44 2.19
C PRO A 98 4.26 -12.35 3.45
N ASN A 99 4.79 -11.89 4.57
CA ASN A 99 4.06 -11.72 5.84
C ASN A 99 3.52 -10.29 6.05
N TRP A 100 3.65 -9.41 5.07
CA TRP A 100 3.37 -7.98 5.26
C TRP A 100 1.94 -7.69 5.73
N LEU A 101 0.93 -8.25 5.07
CA LEU A 101 -0.47 -8.05 5.47
C LEU A 101 -0.79 -8.73 6.80
N ASP A 102 -0.19 -9.87 7.09
CA ASP A 102 -0.36 -10.58 8.36
C ASP A 102 0.18 -9.74 9.54
N GLU A 103 1.36 -9.12 9.38
CA GLU A 103 1.93 -8.23 10.40
C GLU A 103 1.09 -6.95 10.59
N LEU A 104 0.55 -6.37 9.53
CA LEU A 104 -0.37 -5.24 9.63
C LEU A 104 -1.64 -5.61 10.40
N VAL A 105 -2.23 -6.78 10.14
CA VAL A 105 -3.41 -7.27 10.88
C VAL A 105 -3.08 -7.49 12.35
N LYS A 106 -1.96 -8.13 12.67
CA LYS A 106 -1.50 -8.31 14.07
C LYS A 106 -1.37 -6.96 14.78
N ALA A 107 -0.83 -5.96 14.11
CA ALA A 107 -0.67 -4.62 14.68
C ALA A 107 -2.01 -3.97 15.07
N THR A 108 -3.13 -4.32 14.45
CA THR A 108 -4.46 -3.80 14.82
C THR A 108 -4.92 -4.24 16.20
N HIS A 109 -4.36 -5.33 16.73
CA HIS A 109 -4.68 -5.91 18.03
C HIS A 109 -3.70 -5.52 19.13
N LEU A 110 -2.62 -4.80 18.77
CA LEU A 110 -1.57 -4.38 19.70
C LEU A 110 -1.71 -2.88 20.02
N GLY A 111 -1.46 -2.54 21.28
CA GLY A 111 -1.44 -1.15 21.74
C GLY A 111 -2.82 -0.46 21.87
N PRO A 112 -2.84 0.87 21.95
CA PRO A 112 -4.07 1.65 22.07
C PRO A 112 -4.88 1.59 20.76
N PRO A 113 -6.20 1.89 20.81
CA PRO A 113 -7.02 1.94 19.61
C PRO A 113 -6.56 3.10 18.70
N VAL A 114 -5.88 2.75 17.62
CA VAL A 114 -5.44 3.69 16.59
C VAL A 114 -6.19 3.46 15.28
N GLY A 115 -6.19 4.45 14.41
CA GLY A 115 -6.88 4.38 13.11
C GLY A 115 -5.95 4.19 11.92
N MET A 116 -4.62 4.26 12.14
CA MET A 116 -3.62 4.22 11.07
C MET A 116 -2.38 3.44 11.50
N TRP A 117 -1.77 2.71 10.58
CA TRP A 117 -0.54 1.95 10.78
C TRP A 117 0.41 2.20 9.60
N ALA A 118 1.69 2.31 9.89
CA ALA A 118 2.75 2.44 8.89
C ALA A 118 3.58 1.17 8.79
N SER A 119 3.95 0.82 7.59
CA SER A 119 4.95 -0.21 7.33
C SER A 119 6.36 0.38 7.39
N LYS A 120 7.35 -0.45 7.72
CA LYS A 120 8.76 -0.16 7.44
C LYS A 120 8.98 -0.37 5.94
N VAL A 121 9.32 0.70 5.24
CA VAL A 121 9.54 0.71 3.79
C VAL A 121 11.04 0.83 3.51
N TYR A 122 11.55 -0.09 2.70
CA TYR A 122 12.94 -0.08 2.22
C TYR A 122 13.05 0.53 0.84
N SER A 123 14.19 1.13 0.54
CA SER A 123 14.49 1.59 -0.81
C SER A 123 14.50 0.41 -1.78
N TYR A 124 13.77 0.53 -2.88
CA TYR A 124 13.69 -0.50 -3.91
C TYR A 124 15.06 -0.87 -4.48
N TYR A 125 15.93 0.13 -4.72
CA TYR A 125 17.26 -0.07 -5.31
C TYR A 125 18.35 -0.40 -4.29
N LYS A 126 18.13 -0.08 -3.00
CA LYS A 126 19.10 -0.32 -1.91
C LYS A 126 18.39 -0.94 -0.72
N ARG A 127 18.07 -2.25 -0.81
CA ARG A 127 17.22 -2.97 0.16
C ARG A 127 17.73 -3.00 1.61
N SER A 128 18.97 -2.58 1.85
CA SER A 128 19.52 -2.34 3.19
C SER A 128 19.32 -0.92 3.70
N GLN A 129 18.71 -0.03 2.91
CA GLN A 129 18.44 1.35 3.25
C GLN A 129 16.94 1.55 3.46
N ILE A 130 16.59 2.22 4.56
CA ILE A 130 15.21 2.55 4.88
C ILE A 130 14.78 3.75 4.03
N GLU A 131 13.58 3.67 3.46
CA GLU A 131 12.90 4.78 2.80
C GLU A 131 12.01 5.54 3.78
N ALA A 132 11.21 4.82 4.59
CA ALA A 132 10.35 5.40 5.61
C ALA A 132 9.92 4.37 6.65
N VAL A 133 9.73 4.82 7.89
CA VAL A 133 9.07 4.11 9.00
C VAL A 133 8.04 5.01 9.68
N GLY A 134 7.20 5.66 8.89
CA GLY A 134 6.22 6.66 9.30
C GLY A 134 6.73 8.08 9.11
N GLU A 135 5.85 9.03 9.37
CA GLU A 135 6.10 10.46 9.21
C GLU A 135 6.06 11.16 10.57
N LEU A 136 6.95 12.13 10.74
CA LEU A 136 7.01 13.02 11.90
C LEU A 136 6.71 14.45 11.47
N ILE A 137 6.01 15.19 12.30
CA ILE A 137 5.85 16.64 12.14
C ILE A 137 6.86 17.33 13.05
N TYR A 138 7.66 18.20 12.46
CA TYR A 138 8.66 18.97 13.19
C TYR A 138 8.08 20.32 13.64
N TRP A 139 8.81 21.01 14.57
CA TRP A 139 8.41 22.31 15.10
C TRP A 139 8.27 23.41 14.05
N ASP A 140 8.91 23.24 12.87
CA ASP A 140 8.78 24.12 11.70
C ASP A 140 7.50 23.85 10.88
N GLY A 141 6.67 22.90 11.31
CA GLY A 141 5.43 22.51 10.64
C GLY A 141 5.62 21.61 9.42
N LEU A 142 6.85 21.19 9.13
CA LEU A 142 7.14 20.29 8.01
C LEU A 142 7.11 18.83 8.45
N SER A 143 6.53 17.99 7.59
CA SER A 143 6.65 16.55 7.76
C SER A 143 7.96 16.03 7.15
N ARG A 144 8.55 15.03 7.80
CA ARG A 144 9.72 14.33 7.29
C ARG A 144 9.59 12.86 7.59
N SER A 145 9.99 12.03 6.62
CA SER A 145 9.98 10.58 6.78
C SER A 145 11.00 10.16 7.85
N ARG A 146 10.53 9.44 8.86
CA ARG A 146 11.38 8.87 9.89
C ARG A 146 12.23 7.77 9.30
N GLY A 147 13.52 7.73 9.66
CA GLY A 147 14.48 6.71 9.20
C GLY A 147 14.93 6.85 7.76
N GLN A 148 14.50 7.89 7.02
CA GLN A 148 14.84 8.06 5.61
C GLN A 148 16.36 8.09 5.39
N TYR A 149 16.82 7.27 4.43
CA TYR A 149 18.22 7.06 4.04
C TYR A 149 19.10 6.39 5.10
N GLU A 150 18.55 6.00 6.26
CA GLU A 150 19.31 5.22 7.25
C GLU A 150 19.57 3.79 6.75
N GLN A 151 20.71 3.23 7.18
CA GLN A 151 20.98 1.81 6.98
C GLN A 151 20.17 1.00 8.00
N GLU A 152 19.55 -0.09 7.56
CA GLU A 152 18.87 -1.03 8.44
C GLU A 152 19.86 -1.71 9.41
N ARG A 153 19.57 -1.66 10.70
CA ARG A 153 20.38 -2.23 11.77
C ARG A 153 19.53 -2.80 12.92
N GLY A 154 18.23 -3.00 12.68
CA GLY A 154 17.26 -3.39 13.72
C GLY A 154 16.76 -2.23 14.59
N GLN A 155 17.00 -0.96 14.23
CA GLN A 155 16.63 0.20 15.02
C GLN A 155 15.12 0.49 15.07
N TYR A 156 14.32 -0.17 14.23
CA TYR A 156 12.86 0.00 14.14
C TYR A 156 12.14 -1.35 14.16
N GLU A 157 12.57 -2.26 15.02
CA GLU A 157 11.92 -3.57 15.21
C GLU A 157 10.75 -3.49 16.20
N GLU A 158 10.78 -2.54 17.14
CA GLU A 158 9.69 -2.30 18.07
C GLU A 158 8.65 -1.35 17.45
N MET A 159 7.36 -1.65 17.70
CA MET A 159 6.26 -0.79 17.27
C MET A 159 6.23 0.48 18.10
N GLU A 160 6.19 1.63 17.45
CA GLU A 160 6.19 2.94 18.08
C GLU A 160 5.10 3.85 17.51
N GLU A 161 4.68 4.84 18.28
CA GLU A 161 3.77 5.88 17.81
C GLU A 161 4.45 6.78 16.77
N ILE A 162 3.71 7.05 15.70
CA ILE A 162 4.08 7.98 14.63
C ILE A 162 2.94 8.96 14.39
N PHE A 163 3.19 10.03 13.69
CA PHE A 163 2.16 11.01 13.37
C PHE A 163 1.17 10.48 12.34
N PHE A 164 1.68 9.96 11.21
CA PHE A 164 0.88 9.32 10.16
C PHE A 164 1.76 8.40 9.29
N PRO A 165 1.14 7.44 8.59
CA PRO A 165 1.87 6.58 7.67
C PRO A 165 2.29 7.35 6.40
N PRO A 166 3.39 6.93 5.74
CA PRO A 166 3.75 7.45 4.43
C PRO A 166 2.70 7.09 3.38
N GLY A 167 2.74 7.74 2.23
CA GLY A 167 1.80 7.51 1.13
C GLY A 167 1.88 6.12 0.49
N CYS A 168 2.89 5.31 0.86
CA CYS A 168 3.08 3.93 0.43
C CYS A 168 3.22 3.03 1.66
N GLY A 169 2.50 1.89 1.70
CA GLY A 169 2.56 0.94 2.81
C GLY A 169 1.80 1.39 4.07
N GLY A 170 0.96 2.41 3.96
CA GLY A 170 0.07 2.85 5.03
C GLY A 170 -1.22 2.05 5.04
N MET A 171 -1.67 1.61 6.24
CA MET A 171 -2.99 1.02 6.45
C MET A 171 -3.88 1.97 7.27
N TYR A 172 -5.14 2.04 6.90
CA TYR A 172 -6.14 2.94 7.47
C TYR A 172 -7.41 2.18 7.80
N ARG A 173 -7.98 2.41 9.00
CA ARG A 173 -9.32 1.90 9.30
C ARG A 173 -10.35 2.71 8.52
N LYS A 174 -11.17 2.02 7.72
CA LYS A 174 -12.29 2.65 7.03
C LYS A 174 -13.38 2.97 8.05
N VAL A 175 -13.58 4.26 8.31
CA VAL A 175 -14.72 4.73 9.10
C VAL A 175 -15.90 4.86 8.14
N VAL A 176 -16.98 4.15 8.43
CA VAL A 176 -18.24 4.22 7.66
C VAL A 176 -19.07 5.43 8.12
#